data_6567cdcabe5ed258c5230a637f1d7426
#
_entry.id   6567cdcabe5ed258c5230a637f1d7426
#
_cell.length_a   1.000
_cell.length_b   1.000
_cell.length_c   1.000
_cell.angle_alpha   90.00
_cell.angle_beta   90.00
_cell.angle_gamma   90.00
#
_symmetry.space_group_name_H-M   'P 1'
#
loop_
_entity.id
_entity.type
_entity.pdbx_description
1 polymer ?
#
loop_
_entity_poly.entity_id
_entity_poly.type
_entity_poly.pdbx_seq_one_letter_code
_entity_poly.pdbx_strand_id
1 'polypeptide(L)'
;MSAKTIKVGIIGQGRSGRNIHAHGLVRLKDKFTITAVADGLEDRRKRAVEEFGCNAYATWQEMVENEQLDLVVNASPSDLHFPISLELLKRGINVLCEKPLAKTPEEVDQLIAAQKSGARLSVFQQSRYMPAFLKMREIIESGVLGRIVQVDFTSNGFARRWDWQTLQSNNGGNLLNTGPHPVDQALQLFGTDLMPQVTCIMDRANTFGDAEDYVKIILRGPGRPTIDLEISSCSVYPRAQFTIQGTNGGLTGNSSKLTWKYFKPDEAPKQELITQPLVDKNGNPAYCSEQLTWYEDNWENVAPEGMNAFEVMTNTLYKKLYATMTEGAAPEITPEQIRQQMAVMQECRRQNPHIYTTA
;
A
#
# COMPACT_ATOMS: atom_id res chain seq x y z
N MET A 1 -11.89 13.49 30.97
CA MET A 1 -10.63 12.73 31.17
C MET A 1 -9.64 13.25 30.14
N SER A 2 -8.38 13.60 30.53
CA SER A 2 -7.35 13.99 29.56
C SER A 2 -7.10 12.80 28.63
N ALA A 3 -6.98 13.07 27.33
CA ALA A 3 -6.66 12.02 26.35
C ALA A 3 -5.32 11.35 26.75
N LYS A 4 -5.28 10.01 26.77
CA LYS A 4 -4.06 9.27 27.10
C LYS A 4 -3.03 9.45 26.00
N THR A 5 -1.86 9.99 26.31
CA THR A 5 -0.73 10.05 25.37
C THR A 5 -0.06 8.67 25.29
N ILE A 6 0.17 8.17 24.09
CA ILE A 6 0.81 6.87 23.83
C ILE A 6 2.34 7.06 23.84
N LYS A 7 3.04 6.31 24.69
CA LYS A 7 4.50 6.27 24.78
C LYS A 7 5.08 5.37 23.70
N VAL A 8 5.92 5.92 22.83
CA VAL A 8 6.43 5.23 21.62
C VAL A 8 7.93 5.01 21.72
N GLY A 9 8.36 3.77 21.48
CA GLY A 9 9.73 3.42 21.15
C GLY A 9 9.90 3.24 19.64
N ILE A 10 11.02 3.69 19.06
CA ILE A 10 11.27 3.56 17.62
C ILE A 10 12.56 2.76 17.41
N ILE A 11 12.47 1.63 16.71
CA ILE A 11 13.61 0.81 16.29
C ILE A 11 14.06 1.25 14.89
N GLY A 12 15.34 1.64 14.78
CA GLY A 12 15.92 2.18 13.56
C GLY A 12 15.71 3.71 13.45
N GLN A 13 16.81 4.42 13.25
CA GLN A 13 16.84 5.89 13.04
C GLN A 13 17.39 6.24 11.66
N GLY A 14 17.14 5.35 10.69
CA GLY A 14 17.37 5.58 9.28
C GLY A 14 16.28 6.46 8.65
N ARG A 15 16.11 6.35 7.34
CA ARG A 15 15.12 7.13 6.58
C ARG A 15 13.69 6.95 7.14
N SER A 16 13.24 5.70 7.34
CA SER A 16 11.88 5.46 7.81
C SER A 16 11.70 5.87 9.26
N GLY A 17 12.54 5.40 10.16
CA GLY A 17 12.39 5.67 11.59
C GLY A 17 12.43 7.15 11.92
N ARG A 18 13.41 7.90 11.38
CA ARG A 18 13.54 9.34 11.63
C ARG A 18 12.58 10.17 10.76
N ASN A 19 12.75 10.09 9.42
CA ASN A 19 12.10 11.08 8.53
C ASN A 19 10.60 10.81 8.32
N ILE A 20 10.15 9.59 8.59
CA ILE A 20 8.73 9.24 8.45
C ILE A 20 8.07 9.16 9.82
N HIS A 21 8.52 8.20 10.66
CA HIS A 21 7.84 7.91 11.91
C HIS A 21 8.04 8.98 12.95
N ALA A 22 9.29 9.32 13.30
CA ALA A 22 9.54 10.30 14.36
C ALA A 22 8.97 11.68 13.99
N HIS A 23 9.21 12.17 12.77
CA HIS A 23 8.64 13.46 12.34
C HIS A 23 7.10 13.44 12.25
N GLY A 24 6.50 12.30 11.87
CA GLY A 24 5.03 12.13 11.88
C GLY A 24 4.46 12.19 13.30
N LEU A 25 5.12 11.54 14.26
CA LEU A 25 4.70 11.53 15.66
C LEU A 25 4.84 12.90 16.33
N VAL A 26 5.90 13.65 16.02
CA VAL A 26 6.08 15.03 16.54
C VAL A 26 4.94 15.96 16.13
N ARG A 27 4.34 15.76 14.94
CA ARG A 27 3.15 16.51 14.49
C ARG A 27 1.88 16.16 15.28
N LEU A 28 1.87 15.04 16.00
CA LEU A 28 0.76 14.51 16.78
C LEU A 28 1.13 14.40 18.28
N LYS A 29 1.89 15.38 18.80
CA LYS A 29 2.39 15.41 20.18
C LYS A 29 1.29 15.42 21.25
N ASP A 30 0.07 15.77 20.88
CA ASP A 30 -1.12 15.65 21.73
C ASP A 30 -1.59 14.20 21.94
N LYS A 31 -1.16 13.27 21.06
CA LYS A 31 -1.53 11.86 21.03
C LYS A 31 -0.38 10.91 21.31
N PHE A 32 0.84 11.28 20.91
CA PHE A 32 2.01 10.41 21.00
C PHE A 32 3.21 11.15 21.60
N THR A 33 4.02 10.41 22.35
CA THR A 33 5.32 10.88 22.87
C THR A 33 6.40 9.90 22.45
N ILE A 34 7.45 10.36 21.77
CA ILE A 34 8.64 9.56 21.49
C ILE A 34 9.41 9.45 22.80
N THR A 35 9.34 8.29 23.45
CA THR A 35 9.98 8.04 24.75
C THR A 35 11.41 7.57 24.55
N ALA A 36 11.65 6.71 23.55
CA ALA A 36 12.96 6.16 23.30
C ALA A 36 13.18 5.77 21.84
N VAL A 37 14.43 5.68 21.44
CA VAL A 37 14.86 5.14 20.15
C VAL A 37 15.93 4.07 20.35
N ALA A 38 16.02 3.12 19.40
CA ALA A 38 17.10 2.16 19.31
C ALA A 38 17.74 2.16 17.92
N ASP A 39 19.06 2.34 17.83
CA ASP A 39 19.83 2.24 16.57
C ASP A 39 21.27 1.84 16.90
N GLY A 40 21.87 0.95 16.10
CA GLY A 40 23.25 0.50 16.28
C GLY A 40 24.29 1.62 16.10
N LEU A 41 23.96 2.67 15.33
CA LEU A 41 24.88 3.77 15.03
C LEU A 41 24.77 4.89 16.06
N GLU A 42 25.88 5.18 16.75
CA GLU A 42 25.92 6.18 17.81
C GLU A 42 25.50 7.60 17.34
N ASP A 43 25.95 8.02 16.17
CA ASP A 43 25.57 9.33 15.62
C ASP A 43 24.08 9.50 15.39
N ARG A 44 23.40 8.41 15.01
CA ARG A 44 21.94 8.41 14.87
C ARG A 44 21.25 8.52 16.22
N ARG A 45 21.78 7.85 17.24
CA ARG A 45 21.26 7.93 18.60
C ARG A 45 21.42 9.34 19.18
N LYS A 46 22.63 9.93 19.06
CA LYS A 46 22.90 11.31 19.52
C LYS A 46 21.95 12.32 18.88
N ARG A 47 21.83 12.24 17.55
CA ARG A 47 20.91 13.11 16.81
C ARG A 47 19.45 12.95 17.26
N ALA A 48 18.98 11.73 17.53
CA ALA A 48 17.62 11.50 18.00
C ALA A 48 17.37 12.09 19.38
N VAL A 49 18.34 12.02 20.30
CA VAL A 49 18.27 12.66 21.62
C VAL A 49 18.17 14.18 21.48
N GLU A 50 19.00 14.80 20.65
CA GLU A 50 19.00 16.25 20.40
C GLU A 50 17.69 16.73 19.76
N GLU A 51 17.16 15.96 18.81
CA GLU A 51 16.01 16.35 17.98
C GLU A 51 14.67 16.10 18.68
N PHE A 52 14.55 14.97 19.40
CA PHE A 52 13.29 14.53 19.99
C PHE A 52 13.26 14.56 21.51
N GLY A 53 14.37 14.80 22.20
CA GLY A 53 14.46 14.83 23.65
C GLY A 53 14.14 13.47 24.31
N CYS A 54 14.43 12.36 23.62
CA CYS A 54 14.10 11.01 24.04
C CYS A 54 15.33 10.23 24.52
N ASN A 55 15.13 9.12 25.21
CA ASN A 55 16.21 8.18 25.54
C ASN A 55 16.69 7.44 24.29
N ALA A 56 17.95 6.97 24.30
CA ALA A 56 18.52 6.26 23.15
C ALA A 56 19.35 5.06 23.58
N TYR A 57 19.14 3.94 22.88
CA TYR A 57 19.72 2.64 23.18
C TYR A 57 20.46 2.07 21.97
N ALA A 58 21.48 1.25 22.21
CA ALA A 58 22.22 0.59 21.13
C ALA A 58 21.39 -0.53 20.49
N THR A 59 20.57 -1.21 21.29
CA THR A 59 19.74 -2.32 20.87
C THR A 59 18.28 -2.11 21.25
N TRP A 60 17.36 -2.73 20.48
CA TRP A 60 15.94 -2.66 20.81
C TRP A 60 15.61 -3.44 22.10
N GLN A 61 16.41 -4.48 22.44
CA GLN A 61 16.27 -5.25 23.66
C GLN A 61 16.48 -4.32 24.87
N GLU A 62 17.61 -3.61 24.90
CA GLU A 62 17.88 -2.63 25.96
C GLU A 62 16.77 -1.60 26.07
N MET A 63 16.25 -1.10 24.96
CA MET A 63 15.15 -0.12 24.95
C MET A 63 13.91 -0.68 25.66
N VAL A 64 13.44 -1.87 25.29
CA VAL A 64 12.20 -2.42 25.89
C VAL A 64 12.38 -2.96 27.29
N GLU A 65 13.60 -3.23 27.73
CA GLU A 65 13.93 -3.64 29.10
C GLU A 65 13.97 -2.44 30.07
N ASN A 66 14.33 -1.26 29.58
CA ASN A 66 14.49 -0.07 30.40
C ASN A 66 13.32 0.93 30.30
N GLU A 67 12.41 0.77 29.31
CA GLU A 67 11.33 1.71 29.04
C GLU A 67 9.95 1.09 29.16
N GLN A 68 9.01 1.85 29.70
CA GLN A 68 7.59 1.48 29.67
C GLN A 68 6.96 2.08 28.41
N LEU A 69 6.77 1.25 27.38
CA LEU A 69 6.27 1.65 26.08
C LEU A 69 4.86 1.11 25.84
N ASP A 70 3.95 1.96 25.34
CA ASP A 70 2.62 1.56 24.89
C ASP A 70 2.66 1.00 23.46
N LEU A 71 3.65 1.41 22.63
CA LEU A 71 3.82 1.05 21.24
C LEU A 71 5.30 1.03 20.86
N VAL A 72 5.72 0.03 20.10
CA VAL A 72 7.02 0.03 19.44
C VAL A 72 6.82 0.11 17.92
N VAL A 73 7.46 1.09 17.29
CA VAL A 73 7.57 1.21 15.84
C VAL A 73 8.80 0.44 15.38
N ASN A 74 8.60 -0.61 14.60
CA ASN A 74 9.69 -1.37 13.99
C ASN A 74 9.99 -0.83 12.59
N ALA A 75 11.01 0.04 12.51
CA ALA A 75 11.55 0.61 11.28
C ALA A 75 13.03 0.16 11.06
N SER A 76 13.34 -1.06 11.46
CA SER A 76 14.61 -1.75 11.20
C SER A 76 14.79 -2.05 9.70
N PRO A 77 15.92 -2.62 9.24
CA PRO A 77 16.02 -3.21 7.91
C PRO A 77 14.95 -4.27 7.66
N SER A 78 14.51 -4.40 6.40
CA SER A 78 13.32 -5.18 6.02
C SER A 78 13.38 -6.66 6.38
N ASP A 79 14.57 -7.25 6.37
CA ASP A 79 14.83 -8.64 6.79
C ASP A 79 14.65 -8.88 8.29
N LEU A 80 14.70 -7.82 9.09
CA LEU A 80 14.52 -7.84 10.55
C LEU A 80 13.08 -7.52 10.99
N HIS A 81 12.18 -7.14 10.09
CA HIS A 81 10.81 -6.78 10.44
C HIS A 81 10.06 -7.92 11.13
N PHE A 82 10.08 -9.11 10.53
CA PHE A 82 9.43 -10.30 11.08
C PHE A 82 10.00 -10.73 12.43
N PRO A 83 11.31 -11.05 12.56
CA PRO A 83 11.85 -11.61 13.81
C PRO A 83 11.73 -10.64 14.99
N ILE A 84 11.96 -9.34 14.79
CA ILE A 84 11.82 -8.35 15.86
C ILE A 84 10.35 -8.19 16.26
N SER A 85 9.43 -8.05 15.30
CA SER A 85 8.01 -7.91 15.60
C SER A 85 7.45 -9.13 16.33
N LEU A 86 7.86 -10.34 15.94
CA LEU A 86 7.46 -11.58 16.60
C LEU A 86 7.89 -11.62 18.08
N GLU A 87 9.12 -11.23 18.36
CA GLU A 87 9.63 -11.21 19.72
C GLU A 87 8.95 -10.16 20.60
N LEU A 88 8.70 -8.96 20.04
CA LEU A 88 7.94 -7.89 20.72
C LEU A 88 6.52 -8.33 21.06
N LEU A 89 5.80 -8.95 20.11
CA LEU A 89 4.46 -9.45 20.33
C LEU A 89 4.41 -10.56 21.40
N LYS A 90 5.38 -11.48 21.41
CA LYS A 90 5.53 -12.50 22.46
C LYS A 90 5.75 -11.88 23.86
N ARG A 91 6.39 -10.74 23.95
CA ARG A 91 6.57 -9.95 25.19
C ARG A 91 5.33 -9.12 25.57
N GLY A 92 4.25 -9.18 24.79
CA GLY A 92 3.03 -8.43 25.07
C GLY A 92 3.09 -6.96 24.66
N ILE A 93 4.04 -6.57 23.80
CA ILE A 93 4.25 -5.19 23.35
C ILE A 93 3.51 -4.95 22.02
N ASN A 94 2.73 -3.86 21.94
CA ASN A 94 2.10 -3.46 20.69
C ASN A 94 3.14 -3.01 19.66
N VAL A 95 2.96 -3.42 18.42
CA VAL A 95 3.89 -3.16 17.32
C VAL A 95 3.21 -2.45 16.17
N LEU A 96 3.81 -1.38 15.66
CA LEU A 96 3.60 -0.87 14.32
C LEU A 96 4.84 -1.22 13.50
N CYS A 97 4.70 -2.10 12.52
CA CYS A 97 5.82 -2.52 11.68
C CYS A 97 5.79 -1.84 10.30
N GLU A 98 6.98 -1.45 9.82
CA GLU A 98 7.18 -1.01 8.45
C GLU A 98 6.92 -2.15 7.45
N LYS A 99 6.66 -1.78 6.21
CA LYS A 99 6.51 -2.73 5.09
C LYS A 99 7.88 -3.04 4.44
N PRO A 100 8.07 -4.23 3.88
CA PRO A 100 7.19 -5.41 3.97
C PRO A 100 7.17 -5.95 5.39
N LEU A 101 6.01 -6.36 5.87
CA LEU A 101 5.87 -6.90 7.22
C LEU A 101 6.69 -8.19 7.42
N ALA A 102 6.70 -9.03 6.40
CA ALA A 102 7.28 -10.36 6.39
C ALA A 102 7.67 -10.77 4.97
N LYS A 103 8.32 -11.90 4.80
CA LYS A 103 8.72 -12.47 3.51
C LYS A 103 7.66 -13.44 2.96
N THR A 104 6.94 -14.13 3.84
CA THR A 104 5.95 -15.16 3.46
C THR A 104 4.65 -15.00 4.26
N PRO A 105 3.53 -15.58 3.77
CA PRO A 105 2.28 -15.59 4.53
C PRO A 105 2.38 -16.41 5.82
N GLU A 106 3.23 -17.45 5.88
CA GLU A 106 3.45 -18.26 7.07
C GLU A 106 4.11 -17.46 8.19
N GLU A 107 5.01 -16.55 7.87
CA GLU A 107 5.57 -15.60 8.85
C GLU A 107 4.47 -14.64 9.37
N VAL A 108 3.56 -14.20 8.53
CA VAL A 108 2.41 -13.39 8.98
C VAL A 108 1.48 -14.21 9.88
N ASP A 109 1.24 -15.49 9.58
CA ASP A 109 0.47 -16.39 10.44
C ASP A 109 1.08 -16.52 11.85
N GLN A 110 2.41 -16.59 11.96
CA GLN A 110 3.11 -16.59 13.24
C GLN A 110 2.93 -15.27 14.01
N LEU A 111 2.97 -14.13 13.32
CA LEU A 111 2.73 -12.83 13.93
C LEU A 111 1.28 -12.69 14.42
N ILE A 112 0.30 -13.15 13.63
CA ILE A 112 -1.11 -13.18 14.02
C ILE A 112 -1.30 -14.05 15.27
N ALA A 113 -0.68 -15.22 15.30
CA ALA A 113 -0.75 -16.13 16.44
C ALA A 113 -0.13 -15.52 17.71
N ALA A 114 0.94 -14.73 17.58
CA ALA A 114 1.60 -14.07 18.69
C ALA A 114 0.73 -12.97 19.34
N GLN A 115 -0.22 -12.36 18.63
CA GLN A 115 -1.17 -11.39 19.19
C GLN A 115 -2.10 -11.97 20.28
N LYS A 116 -2.20 -13.28 20.41
CA LYS A 116 -3.00 -13.94 21.48
C LYS A 116 -2.50 -13.60 22.88
N SER A 117 -1.31 -13.04 23.01
CA SER A 117 -0.79 -12.49 24.28
C SER A 117 -1.47 -11.20 24.73
N GLY A 118 -2.38 -10.62 23.91
CA GLY A 118 -3.02 -9.32 24.14
C GLY A 118 -2.32 -8.14 23.49
N ALA A 119 -1.13 -8.34 22.92
CA ALA A 119 -0.44 -7.34 22.11
C ALA A 119 -1.10 -7.20 20.72
N ARG A 120 -1.03 -6.01 20.16
CA ARG A 120 -1.59 -5.69 18.84
C ARG A 120 -0.48 -5.50 17.81
N LEU A 121 -0.65 -6.13 16.65
CA LEU A 121 0.15 -5.89 15.46
C LEU A 121 -0.59 -4.89 14.54
N SER A 122 0.11 -3.86 14.12
CA SER A 122 -0.31 -2.91 13.08
C SER A 122 0.78 -2.82 12.02
N VAL A 123 0.39 -2.52 10.78
CA VAL A 123 1.33 -2.42 9.66
C VAL A 123 1.26 -1.04 9.05
N PHE A 124 2.43 -0.48 8.72
CA PHE A 124 2.53 0.86 8.14
C PHE A 124 2.21 0.86 6.64
N GLN A 125 0.92 0.66 6.33
CA GLN A 125 0.39 0.65 4.97
C GLN A 125 -0.34 1.96 4.65
N GLN A 126 0.36 3.08 4.84
CA GLN A 126 -0.19 4.43 4.74
C GLN A 126 -0.74 4.78 3.35
N SER A 127 -0.31 4.08 2.30
CA SER A 127 -0.79 4.28 0.93
C SER A 127 -2.31 4.05 0.77
N ARG A 128 -2.95 3.31 1.69
CA ARG A 128 -4.42 3.24 1.75
C ARG A 128 -5.10 4.58 1.96
N TYR A 129 -4.39 5.53 2.56
CA TYR A 129 -4.87 6.88 2.85
C TYR A 129 -4.38 7.91 1.82
N MET A 130 -3.86 7.46 0.66
CA MET A 130 -3.55 8.34 -0.46
C MET A 130 -4.83 9.08 -0.90
N PRO A 131 -4.85 10.44 -0.91
CA PRO A 131 -6.06 11.18 -1.20
C PRO A 131 -6.70 10.79 -2.54
N ALA A 132 -5.90 10.59 -3.60
CA ALA A 132 -6.41 10.14 -4.88
C ALA A 132 -7.01 8.72 -4.81
N PHE A 133 -6.44 7.81 -4.02
CA PHE A 133 -6.97 6.46 -3.84
C PHE A 133 -8.31 6.48 -3.08
N LEU A 134 -8.43 7.29 -2.05
CA LEU A 134 -9.68 7.48 -1.32
C LEU A 134 -10.75 8.08 -2.24
N LYS A 135 -10.42 9.10 -3.04
CA LYS A 135 -11.35 9.70 -4.00
C LYS A 135 -11.76 8.72 -5.10
N MET A 136 -10.82 7.92 -5.60
CA MET A 136 -11.12 6.87 -6.56
C MET A 136 -12.11 5.84 -6.00
N ARG A 137 -11.92 5.40 -4.76
CA ARG A 137 -12.88 4.52 -4.07
C ARG A 137 -14.26 5.16 -3.92
N GLU A 138 -14.33 6.41 -3.52
CA GLU A 138 -15.58 7.19 -3.44
C GLU A 138 -16.34 7.19 -4.78
N ILE A 139 -15.62 7.44 -5.89
CA ILE A 139 -16.20 7.44 -7.25
C ILE A 139 -16.71 6.04 -7.63
N ILE A 140 -15.94 4.98 -7.33
CA ILE A 140 -16.37 3.59 -7.57
C ILE A 140 -17.62 3.26 -6.72
N GLU A 141 -17.58 3.57 -5.44
CA GLU A 141 -18.66 3.30 -4.48
C GLU A 141 -19.95 4.09 -4.79
N SER A 142 -19.84 5.27 -5.43
CA SER A 142 -21.01 6.03 -5.90
C SER A 142 -21.80 5.32 -7.00
N GLY A 143 -21.20 4.34 -7.68
CA GLY A 143 -21.81 3.56 -8.74
C GLY A 143 -21.90 4.28 -10.10
N VAL A 144 -21.44 5.53 -10.24
CA VAL A 144 -21.55 6.30 -11.51
C VAL A 144 -20.82 5.63 -12.68
N LEU A 145 -19.74 4.88 -12.41
CA LEU A 145 -19.01 4.13 -13.42
C LEU A 145 -19.68 2.79 -13.80
N GLY A 146 -20.76 2.41 -13.11
CA GLY A 146 -21.39 1.10 -13.25
C GLY A 146 -20.54 -0.02 -12.65
N ARG A 147 -20.69 -1.25 -13.15
CA ARG A 147 -19.84 -2.37 -12.73
C ARG A 147 -18.41 -2.16 -13.25
N ILE A 148 -17.45 -2.21 -12.36
CA ILE A 148 -16.04 -2.09 -12.76
C ILE A 148 -15.60 -3.38 -13.47
N VAL A 149 -15.03 -3.23 -14.65
CA VAL A 149 -14.57 -4.31 -15.53
C VAL A 149 -13.08 -4.54 -15.34
N GLN A 150 -12.30 -3.43 -15.36
CA GLN A 150 -10.85 -3.46 -15.27
C GLN A 150 -10.33 -2.24 -14.48
N VAL A 151 -9.24 -2.46 -13.75
CA VAL A 151 -8.45 -1.41 -13.12
C VAL A 151 -7.00 -1.60 -13.53
N ASP A 152 -6.43 -0.61 -14.23
CA ASP A 152 -5.01 -0.51 -14.50
C ASP A 152 -4.35 0.32 -13.40
N PHE A 153 -3.31 -0.23 -12.80
CA PHE A 153 -2.52 0.38 -11.74
C PHE A 153 -1.07 0.41 -12.16
N THR A 154 -0.45 1.58 -12.23
CA THR A 154 0.97 1.68 -12.61
C THR A 154 1.79 2.42 -11.55
N SER A 155 2.94 1.86 -11.20
CA SER A 155 4.00 2.48 -10.41
C SER A 155 5.28 2.47 -11.24
N ASN A 156 5.33 3.35 -12.23
CA ASN A 156 6.32 3.31 -13.28
C ASN A 156 7.25 4.53 -13.23
N GLY A 157 8.52 4.28 -13.50
CA GLY A 157 9.56 5.29 -13.65
C GLY A 157 10.78 4.69 -14.32
N PHE A 158 11.84 5.51 -14.47
CA PHE A 158 13.13 5.02 -14.96
C PHE A 158 14.18 5.17 -13.88
N ALA A 159 14.77 4.05 -13.46
CA ALA A 159 15.84 4.04 -12.48
C ALA A 159 16.79 2.87 -12.70
N ARG A 160 18.10 3.15 -12.61
CA ARG A 160 19.14 2.13 -12.51
C ARG A 160 19.64 2.13 -11.07
N ARG A 161 19.37 1.05 -10.34
CA ARG A 161 19.72 0.98 -8.91
C ARG A 161 20.84 -0.01 -8.65
N TRP A 162 21.75 0.37 -7.73
CA TRP A 162 22.93 -0.42 -7.31
C TRP A 162 23.13 -0.41 -5.79
N ASP A 163 22.06 -0.13 -5.03
CA ASP A 163 22.07 -0.12 -3.57
C ASP A 163 21.55 -1.43 -2.98
N TRP A 164 21.60 -1.54 -1.65
CA TRP A 164 21.23 -2.73 -0.91
C TRP A 164 19.76 -3.18 -1.14
N GLN A 165 18.87 -2.31 -1.59
CA GLN A 165 17.49 -2.64 -1.90
C GLN A 165 17.32 -3.36 -3.25
N THR A 166 18.39 -3.66 -3.94
CA THR A 166 18.39 -4.49 -5.16
C THR A 166 18.75 -5.95 -4.89
N LEU A 167 18.95 -6.32 -3.60
CA LEU A 167 19.35 -7.65 -3.19
C LEU A 167 18.17 -8.42 -2.60
N GLN A 168 17.93 -9.64 -3.10
CA GLN A 168 16.88 -10.54 -2.58
C GLN A 168 17.09 -10.91 -1.10
N SER A 169 18.38 -11.03 -0.66
CA SER A 169 18.72 -11.27 0.73
C SER A 169 18.19 -10.22 1.69
N ASN A 170 18.02 -8.99 1.21
CA ASN A 170 17.53 -7.85 1.97
C ASN A 170 16.04 -7.56 1.73
N ASN A 171 15.28 -8.52 1.19
CA ASN A 171 13.91 -8.32 0.72
C ASN A 171 13.79 -7.15 -0.27
N GLY A 172 14.80 -7.00 -1.15
CA GLY A 172 14.85 -5.98 -2.19
C GLY A 172 14.02 -6.35 -3.42
N GLY A 173 14.11 -5.49 -4.46
CA GLY A 173 13.36 -5.62 -5.70
C GLY A 173 12.06 -4.82 -5.69
N ASN A 174 11.50 -4.62 -6.88
CA ASN A 174 10.29 -3.82 -7.04
C ASN A 174 9.07 -4.45 -6.35
N LEU A 175 8.97 -5.77 -6.34
CA LEU A 175 7.84 -6.46 -5.70
C LEU A 175 7.83 -6.24 -4.18
N LEU A 176 8.95 -6.50 -3.49
CA LEU A 176 8.99 -6.45 -2.02
C LEU A 176 9.25 -5.03 -1.48
N ASN A 177 9.96 -4.17 -2.22
CA ASN A 177 10.27 -2.82 -1.77
C ASN A 177 9.17 -1.80 -2.13
N THR A 178 8.75 -1.74 -3.40
CA THR A 178 7.71 -0.82 -3.89
C THR A 178 6.32 -1.46 -3.84
N GLY A 179 6.24 -2.72 -4.25
CA GLY A 179 5.01 -3.49 -4.46
C GLY A 179 4.04 -3.59 -3.28
N PRO A 180 4.47 -3.59 -2.00
CA PRO A 180 3.52 -3.65 -0.90
C PRO A 180 2.43 -2.57 -0.97
N HIS A 181 2.74 -1.37 -1.45
CA HIS A 181 1.76 -0.29 -1.57
C HIS A 181 0.74 -0.52 -2.70
N PRO A 182 1.14 -0.66 -3.97
CA PRO A 182 0.19 -0.83 -5.06
C PRO A 182 -0.51 -2.21 -5.03
N VAL A 183 0.14 -3.28 -4.55
CA VAL A 183 -0.53 -4.59 -4.39
C VAL A 183 -1.63 -4.51 -3.34
N ASP A 184 -1.38 -3.84 -2.21
CA ASP A 184 -2.40 -3.62 -1.18
C ASP A 184 -3.59 -2.83 -1.73
N GLN A 185 -3.34 -1.71 -2.40
CA GLN A 185 -4.38 -0.90 -3.03
C GLN A 185 -5.17 -1.69 -4.08
N ALA A 186 -4.49 -2.49 -4.90
CA ALA A 186 -5.10 -3.37 -5.87
C ALA A 186 -6.05 -4.40 -5.20
N LEU A 187 -5.62 -5.01 -4.10
CA LEU A 187 -6.44 -5.94 -3.32
C LEU A 187 -7.64 -5.27 -2.66
N GLN A 188 -7.52 -4.00 -2.23
CA GLN A 188 -8.68 -3.25 -1.72
C GLN A 188 -9.75 -3.02 -2.81
N LEU A 189 -9.35 -2.87 -4.08
CA LEU A 189 -10.29 -2.72 -5.21
C LEU A 189 -10.80 -4.07 -5.73
N PHE A 190 -9.98 -5.12 -5.65
CA PHE A 190 -10.37 -6.48 -6.00
C PHE A 190 -11.39 -7.07 -4.99
N GLY A 191 -11.19 -6.77 -3.72
CA GLY A 191 -11.91 -7.33 -2.56
C GLY A 191 -11.02 -8.24 -1.73
N THR A 192 -11.07 -8.04 -0.40
CA THR A 192 -10.19 -8.74 0.56
C THR A 192 -10.77 -10.05 1.08
N ASP A 193 -11.97 -10.42 0.66
CA ASP A 193 -12.72 -11.61 1.05
C ASP A 193 -12.47 -12.83 0.14
N LEU A 194 -11.76 -12.64 -0.98
CA LEU A 194 -11.44 -13.67 -1.97
C LEU A 194 -9.96 -13.62 -2.36
N MET A 195 -9.29 -14.77 -2.31
CA MET A 195 -7.94 -14.88 -2.87
C MET A 195 -7.99 -14.84 -4.40
N PRO A 196 -7.31 -13.88 -5.07
CA PRO A 196 -7.32 -13.80 -6.52
C PRO A 196 -6.54 -14.93 -7.18
N GLN A 197 -6.91 -15.26 -8.41
CA GLN A 197 -6.01 -15.93 -9.34
C GLN A 197 -4.95 -14.94 -9.78
N VAL A 198 -3.68 -15.30 -9.61
CA VAL A 198 -2.52 -14.45 -9.90
C VAL A 198 -1.85 -14.92 -11.18
N THR A 199 -1.56 -14.00 -12.10
CA THR A 199 -0.61 -14.20 -13.19
C THR A 199 0.47 -13.15 -13.06
N CYS A 200 1.74 -13.55 -13.03
CA CYS A 200 2.84 -12.61 -12.81
C CYS A 200 4.00 -12.86 -13.78
N ILE A 201 4.51 -11.78 -14.35
CA ILE A 201 5.72 -11.73 -15.18
C ILE A 201 6.71 -10.78 -14.52
N MET A 202 7.95 -11.20 -14.41
CA MET A 202 9.03 -10.38 -13.85
C MET A 202 10.25 -10.37 -14.75
N ASP A 203 11.05 -9.31 -14.63
CA ASP A 203 12.34 -9.21 -15.29
C ASP A 203 13.36 -8.43 -14.43
N ARG A 204 14.62 -8.69 -14.67
CA ARG A 204 15.79 -7.98 -14.16
C ARG A 204 16.46 -7.23 -15.30
N ALA A 205 15.98 -6.03 -15.61
CA ALA A 205 16.38 -5.30 -16.79
C ALA A 205 17.50 -4.26 -16.55
N ASN A 206 17.33 -3.39 -15.56
CA ASN A 206 18.22 -2.27 -15.25
C ASN A 206 18.95 -2.35 -13.91
N THR A 207 18.52 -3.27 -13.03
CA THR A 207 19.10 -3.45 -11.70
C THR A 207 20.51 -4.02 -11.74
N PHE A 208 21.35 -3.64 -10.78
CA PHE A 208 22.69 -4.23 -10.59
C PHE A 208 22.67 -5.39 -9.58
N GLY A 209 21.59 -5.55 -8.83
CA GLY A 209 21.41 -6.65 -7.90
C GLY A 209 20.81 -7.90 -8.53
N ASP A 210 20.36 -8.83 -7.68
CA ASP A 210 19.75 -10.10 -8.08
C ASP A 210 18.21 -10.09 -7.97
N ALA A 211 17.61 -9.01 -7.47
CA ALA A 211 16.16 -8.83 -7.42
C ALA A 211 15.64 -8.14 -8.70
N GLU A 212 14.37 -8.34 -8.99
CA GLU A 212 13.67 -7.78 -10.16
C GLU A 212 13.45 -6.27 -10.05
N ASP A 213 13.37 -5.62 -11.20
CA ASP A 213 13.02 -4.20 -11.35
C ASP A 213 11.87 -3.95 -12.36
N TYR A 214 11.28 -5.04 -12.86
CA TYR A 214 10.04 -5.05 -13.61
C TYR A 214 9.12 -6.14 -13.06
N VAL A 215 7.87 -5.77 -12.76
CA VAL A 215 6.82 -6.68 -12.27
C VAL A 215 5.51 -6.33 -12.93
N LYS A 216 4.88 -7.32 -13.55
CA LYS A 216 3.51 -7.24 -14.09
C LYS A 216 2.65 -8.27 -13.39
N ILE A 217 1.54 -7.84 -12.77
CA ILE A 217 0.63 -8.71 -12.03
C ILE A 217 -0.78 -8.53 -12.58
N ILE A 218 -1.44 -9.63 -12.89
CA ILE A 218 -2.87 -9.66 -13.25
C ILE A 218 -3.60 -10.45 -12.17
N LEU A 219 -4.59 -9.80 -11.53
CA LEU A 219 -5.46 -10.42 -10.54
C LEU A 219 -6.85 -10.62 -11.15
N ARG A 220 -7.42 -11.82 -11.02
CA ARG A 220 -8.74 -12.17 -11.52
C ARG A 220 -9.52 -13.00 -10.52
N GLY A 221 -10.86 -12.92 -10.57
CA GLY A 221 -11.76 -13.74 -9.76
C GLY A 221 -13.22 -13.58 -10.20
N PRO A 222 -14.08 -14.54 -9.84
CA PRO A 222 -15.50 -14.48 -10.16
C PRO A 222 -16.17 -13.24 -9.56
N GLY A 223 -16.86 -12.47 -10.39
CA GLY A 223 -17.58 -11.26 -9.94
C GLY A 223 -16.70 -10.09 -9.50
N ARG A 224 -15.39 -10.16 -9.80
CA ARG A 224 -14.40 -9.11 -9.45
C ARG A 224 -13.89 -8.42 -10.71
N PRO A 225 -13.43 -7.16 -10.60
CA PRO A 225 -12.72 -6.52 -11.70
C PRO A 225 -11.41 -7.26 -11.98
N THR A 226 -10.97 -7.24 -13.24
CA THR A 226 -9.58 -7.59 -13.55
C THR A 226 -8.69 -6.45 -13.08
N ILE A 227 -7.69 -6.75 -12.26
CA ILE A 227 -6.66 -5.78 -11.90
C ILE A 227 -5.41 -6.05 -12.74
N ASP A 228 -4.92 -5.03 -13.43
CA ASP A 228 -3.67 -5.03 -14.17
C ASP A 228 -2.70 -4.08 -13.46
N LEU A 229 -1.77 -4.64 -12.70
CA LEU A 229 -0.78 -3.89 -11.93
C LEU A 229 0.60 -4.00 -12.58
N GLU A 230 1.26 -2.86 -12.79
CA GLU A 230 2.64 -2.80 -13.27
C GLU A 230 3.52 -1.95 -12.37
N ILE A 231 4.67 -2.49 -11.97
CA ILE A 231 5.71 -1.81 -11.23
C ILE A 231 6.98 -1.90 -12.07
N SER A 232 7.47 -0.79 -12.58
CA SER A 232 8.58 -0.78 -13.53
C SER A 232 9.59 0.32 -13.26
N SER A 233 10.85 -0.06 -13.18
CA SER A 233 11.98 0.85 -13.19
C SER A 233 12.55 1.09 -14.60
N CYS A 234 11.85 0.63 -15.65
CA CYS A 234 12.30 0.68 -17.05
C CYS A 234 11.46 1.62 -17.92
N SER A 235 10.51 2.35 -17.34
CA SER A 235 9.58 3.20 -18.07
C SER A 235 10.04 4.65 -18.13
N VAL A 236 10.53 5.08 -19.27
CA VAL A 236 10.91 6.49 -19.54
C VAL A 236 9.64 7.33 -19.78
N TYR A 237 8.62 6.74 -20.39
CA TYR A 237 7.32 7.37 -20.66
C TYR A 237 6.24 6.70 -19.82
N PRO A 238 6.03 7.12 -18.56
CA PRO A 238 5.06 6.49 -17.69
C PRO A 238 3.63 6.73 -18.20
N ARG A 239 2.79 5.70 -18.10
CA ARG A 239 1.35 5.79 -18.34
C ARG A 239 0.65 6.50 -17.19
N ALA A 240 -0.65 6.78 -17.33
CA ALA A 240 -1.48 7.23 -16.21
C ALA A 240 -1.35 6.22 -15.05
N GLN A 241 -1.24 6.73 -13.83
CA GLN A 241 -1.08 5.87 -12.64
C GLN A 241 -2.32 4.99 -12.42
N PHE A 242 -3.51 5.51 -12.74
CA PHE A 242 -4.78 4.84 -12.62
C PHE A 242 -5.57 4.94 -13.92
N THR A 243 -6.13 3.83 -14.38
CA THR A 243 -7.16 3.81 -15.41
C THR A 243 -8.21 2.78 -15.03
N ILE A 244 -9.48 3.20 -14.96
CA ILE A 244 -10.60 2.34 -14.59
C ILE A 244 -11.59 2.29 -15.73
N GLN A 245 -12.01 1.08 -16.08
CA GLN A 245 -13.04 0.82 -17.06
C GLN A 245 -14.28 0.25 -16.35
N GLY A 246 -15.38 0.95 -16.48
CA GLY A 246 -16.69 0.54 -15.97
C GLY A 246 -17.71 0.43 -17.09
N THR A 247 -18.86 -0.20 -16.80
CA THR A 247 -19.91 -0.40 -17.81
C THR A 247 -20.63 0.90 -18.18
N ASN A 248 -20.55 1.92 -17.36
CA ASN A 248 -21.22 3.20 -17.61
C ASN A 248 -20.22 4.35 -17.84
N GLY A 249 -18.93 4.10 -17.69
CA GLY A 249 -17.90 5.13 -17.85
C GLY A 249 -16.53 4.66 -17.43
N GLY A 250 -15.59 5.61 -17.27
CA GLY A 250 -14.23 5.33 -16.87
C GLY A 250 -13.60 6.49 -16.09
N LEU A 251 -12.47 6.19 -15.47
CA LEU A 251 -11.66 7.16 -14.74
C LEU A 251 -10.20 7.02 -15.18
N THR A 252 -9.49 8.12 -15.24
CA THR A 252 -8.04 8.14 -15.43
C THR A 252 -7.39 9.22 -14.58
N GLY A 253 -6.11 9.05 -14.28
CA GLY A 253 -5.34 10.07 -13.56
C GLY A 253 -4.13 9.53 -12.81
N ASN A 254 -3.75 10.32 -11.80
CA ASN A 254 -2.60 10.05 -10.94
C ASN A 254 -2.86 10.55 -9.51
N SER A 255 -1.84 10.52 -8.65
CA SER A 255 -1.94 10.97 -7.26
C SER A 255 -2.31 12.45 -7.08
N SER A 256 -2.18 13.28 -8.13
CA SER A 256 -2.46 14.73 -8.09
C SER A 256 -3.80 15.09 -8.69
N LYS A 257 -4.25 14.36 -9.72
CA LYS A 257 -5.48 14.66 -10.45
C LYS A 257 -6.16 13.40 -10.93
N LEU A 258 -7.48 13.34 -10.79
CA LEU A 258 -8.35 12.33 -11.36
C LEU A 258 -9.36 13.01 -12.27
N THR A 259 -9.69 12.36 -13.39
CA THR A 259 -10.77 12.77 -14.31
C THR A 259 -11.62 11.55 -14.60
N TRP A 260 -12.94 11.68 -14.57
CA TRP A 260 -13.84 10.58 -14.90
C TRP A 260 -14.97 11.06 -15.78
N LYS A 261 -15.46 10.14 -16.60
CA LYS A 261 -16.52 10.39 -17.56
C LYS A 261 -17.48 9.23 -17.56
N TYR A 262 -18.79 9.51 -17.56
CA TYR A 262 -19.82 8.50 -17.51
C TYR A 262 -21.09 8.95 -18.21
N PHE A 263 -21.93 8.01 -18.59
CA PHE A 263 -23.31 8.27 -19.00
C PHE A 263 -24.28 7.67 -17.97
N LYS A 264 -25.50 8.15 -17.98
CA LYS A 264 -26.58 7.61 -17.12
C LYS A 264 -27.42 6.60 -17.92
N PRO A 265 -27.52 5.34 -17.48
CA PRO A 265 -28.23 4.29 -18.21
C PRO A 265 -29.72 4.59 -18.46
N ASP A 266 -30.38 5.33 -17.55
CA ASP A 266 -31.77 5.75 -17.66
C ASP A 266 -32.01 6.89 -18.68
N GLU A 267 -30.95 7.60 -19.04
CA GLU A 267 -30.96 8.65 -20.08
C GLU A 267 -30.51 8.10 -21.46
N ALA A 268 -29.97 6.88 -21.51
CA ALA A 268 -29.50 6.25 -22.73
C ALA A 268 -30.68 5.74 -23.60
N PRO A 269 -30.55 5.76 -24.93
CA PRO A 269 -31.53 5.16 -25.81
C PRO A 269 -31.72 3.67 -25.52
N LYS A 270 -32.96 3.20 -25.47
CA LYS A 270 -33.24 1.75 -25.36
C LYS A 270 -32.85 1.06 -26.65
N GLN A 271 -31.99 0.07 -26.53
CA GLN A 271 -31.52 -0.74 -27.65
C GLN A 271 -32.15 -2.14 -27.62
N GLU A 272 -32.46 -2.64 -28.80
CA GLU A 272 -32.86 -4.04 -28.99
C GLU A 272 -31.73 -4.79 -29.74
N LEU A 273 -31.49 -6.06 -29.37
CA LEU A 273 -30.47 -6.84 -30.02
C LEU A 273 -30.86 -7.11 -31.47
N ILE A 274 -30.04 -6.69 -32.42
CA ILE A 274 -30.18 -6.92 -33.85
C ILE A 274 -29.30 -8.12 -34.19
N THR A 275 -29.92 -9.22 -34.62
CA THR A 275 -29.24 -10.50 -34.93
C THR A 275 -28.86 -10.63 -36.41
N GLN A 276 -29.34 -9.76 -37.26
CA GLN A 276 -29.04 -9.77 -38.71
C GLN A 276 -27.92 -8.76 -39.01
N PRO A 277 -27.11 -8.99 -40.06
CA PRO A 277 -26.13 -8.02 -40.51
C PRO A 277 -26.80 -6.68 -40.82
N LEU A 278 -26.22 -5.60 -40.26
CA LEU A 278 -26.70 -4.25 -40.52
C LEU A 278 -26.22 -3.74 -41.88
N VAL A 279 -27.11 -3.00 -42.56
CA VAL A 279 -26.78 -2.26 -43.78
C VAL A 279 -27.21 -0.80 -43.64
N ASP A 280 -26.48 0.07 -44.30
CA ASP A 280 -26.85 1.49 -44.39
C ASP A 280 -27.98 1.69 -45.44
N LYS A 281 -28.43 2.95 -45.58
CA LYS A 281 -29.49 3.31 -46.57
C LYS A 281 -29.12 3.04 -48.02
N ASN A 282 -27.84 2.75 -48.32
CA ASN A 282 -27.34 2.45 -49.64
C ASN A 282 -27.08 0.94 -49.85
N GLY A 283 -27.38 0.08 -48.83
CA GLY A 283 -27.15 -1.33 -48.87
C GLY A 283 -25.70 -1.74 -48.47
N ASN A 284 -24.85 -0.85 -48.02
CA ASN A 284 -23.50 -1.17 -47.58
C ASN A 284 -23.50 -1.73 -46.15
N PRO A 285 -22.57 -2.61 -45.82
CA PRO A 285 -22.39 -3.07 -44.44
C PRO A 285 -22.25 -1.89 -43.45
N ALA A 286 -22.97 -1.96 -42.35
CA ALA A 286 -22.97 -0.95 -41.32
C ALA A 286 -22.79 -1.54 -39.91
N TYR A 287 -22.45 -0.70 -38.95
CA TYR A 287 -22.37 -1.04 -37.52
C TYR A 287 -23.41 -0.24 -36.75
N CYS A 288 -23.90 -0.79 -35.64
CA CYS A 288 -24.74 -0.04 -34.74
C CYS A 288 -23.93 1.10 -34.09
N SER A 289 -24.59 2.22 -33.87
CA SER A 289 -24.03 3.39 -33.19
C SER A 289 -25.12 4.08 -32.39
N GLU A 290 -24.74 4.68 -31.29
CA GLU A 290 -25.64 5.50 -30.49
C GLU A 290 -24.93 6.78 -30.06
N GLN A 291 -25.70 7.79 -29.69
CA GLN A 291 -25.21 9.00 -29.06
C GLN A 291 -25.63 9.00 -27.61
N LEU A 292 -24.63 9.02 -26.73
CA LEU A 292 -24.82 9.07 -25.29
C LEU A 292 -24.59 10.51 -24.79
N THR A 293 -25.35 10.91 -23.80
CA THR A 293 -25.08 12.13 -23.04
C THR A 293 -23.99 11.84 -22.03
N TRP A 294 -22.83 12.44 -22.22
CA TRP A 294 -21.68 12.25 -21.36
C TRP A 294 -21.61 13.31 -20.27
N TYR A 295 -21.40 12.87 -19.03
CA TYR A 295 -21.06 13.67 -17.88
C TYR A 295 -19.59 13.51 -17.59
N GLU A 296 -18.90 14.60 -17.31
CA GLU A 296 -17.46 14.60 -17.01
C GLU A 296 -17.21 15.44 -15.76
N ASP A 297 -16.32 14.96 -14.88
CA ASP A 297 -15.92 15.65 -13.68
C ASP A 297 -14.45 15.38 -13.39
N ASN A 298 -13.86 16.13 -12.46
CA ASN A 298 -12.47 16.00 -12.09
C ASN A 298 -12.27 16.31 -10.62
N TRP A 299 -11.13 15.86 -10.11
CA TRP A 299 -10.67 16.14 -8.76
C TRP A 299 -9.16 16.41 -8.78
N GLU A 300 -8.74 17.40 -8.03
CA GLU A 300 -7.34 17.72 -7.81
C GLU A 300 -6.99 17.61 -6.33
N ASN A 301 -5.82 17.05 -6.06
CA ASN A 301 -5.31 16.90 -4.70
C ASN A 301 -4.83 18.25 -4.18
N VAL A 302 -5.53 18.77 -3.18
CA VAL A 302 -5.10 19.96 -2.44
C VAL A 302 -4.63 19.49 -1.06
N ALA A 303 -3.32 19.43 -0.88
CA ALA A 303 -2.75 19.09 0.42
C ALA A 303 -2.98 20.24 1.42
N PRO A 304 -3.21 19.93 2.71
CA PRO A 304 -3.25 20.95 3.75
C PRO A 304 -1.94 21.77 3.78
N GLU A 305 -2.05 23.03 4.17
CA GLU A 305 -0.90 23.92 4.27
C GLU A 305 0.23 23.30 5.13
N GLY A 306 1.45 23.37 4.65
CA GLY A 306 2.64 22.85 5.32
C GLY A 306 2.77 21.32 5.36
N MET A 307 1.97 20.60 4.54
CA MET A 307 2.04 19.14 4.43
C MET A 307 2.10 18.68 2.98
N ASN A 308 2.96 17.72 2.69
CA ASN A 308 2.90 16.99 1.42
C ASN A 308 1.96 15.77 1.53
N ALA A 309 1.65 15.15 0.38
CA ALA A 309 0.72 14.01 0.35
C ALA A 309 1.17 12.82 1.21
N PHE A 310 2.48 12.58 1.33
CA PHE A 310 3.02 11.50 2.16
C PHE A 310 2.81 11.78 3.65
N GLU A 311 2.98 13.01 4.09
CA GLU A 311 2.72 13.44 5.47
C GLU A 311 1.24 13.36 5.82
N VAL A 312 0.35 13.67 4.87
CA VAL A 312 -1.10 13.49 5.04
C VAL A 312 -1.45 12.02 5.29
N MET A 313 -0.91 11.11 4.45
CA MET A 313 -1.11 9.66 4.62
C MET A 313 -0.58 9.17 5.96
N THR A 314 0.64 9.59 6.34
CA THR A 314 1.28 9.22 7.62
C THR A 314 0.46 9.68 8.81
N ASN A 315 0.04 10.94 8.83
CA ASN A 315 -0.78 11.50 9.90
C ASN A 315 -2.13 10.81 10.00
N THR A 316 -2.75 10.48 8.87
CA THR A 316 -4.04 9.77 8.84
C THR A 316 -3.89 8.38 9.46
N LEU A 317 -2.86 7.64 9.09
CA LEU A 317 -2.58 6.32 9.67
C LEU A 317 -2.40 6.42 11.19
N TYR A 318 -1.57 7.34 11.67
CA TYR A 318 -1.34 7.49 13.11
C TYR A 318 -2.60 7.92 13.88
N LYS A 319 -3.45 8.79 13.32
CA LYS A 319 -4.74 9.14 13.93
C LYS A 319 -5.67 7.92 14.05
N LYS A 320 -5.74 7.09 13.00
CA LYS A 320 -6.50 5.84 13.01
C LYS A 320 -5.94 4.84 14.01
N LEU A 321 -4.61 4.68 14.06
CA LEU A 321 -3.95 3.84 15.05
C LEU A 321 -4.24 4.31 16.48
N TYR A 322 -4.19 5.61 16.73
CA TYR A 322 -4.56 6.18 18.03
C TYR A 322 -5.98 5.82 18.41
N ALA A 323 -6.96 6.02 17.53
CA ALA A 323 -8.36 5.66 17.78
C ALA A 323 -8.53 4.16 18.07
N THR A 324 -7.79 3.32 17.33
CA THR A 324 -7.78 1.86 17.57
C THR A 324 -7.21 1.49 18.94
N MET A 325 -6.17 2.18 19.41
CA MET A 325 -5.51 1.88 20.69
C MET A 325 -6.23 2.45 21.90
N THR A 326 -6.94 3.58 21.77
CA THR A 326 -7.49 4.33 22.91
C THR A 326 -9.00 4.44 22.91
N GLU A 327 -9.66 4.32 21.76
CA GLU A 327 -11.11 4.55 21.61
C GLU A 327 -11.86 3.28 21.19
N GLY A 328 -11.15 2.16 21.01
CA GLY A 328 -11.75 0.88 20.62
C GLY A 328 -12.20 0.81 19.16
N ALA A 329 -11.75 1.73 18.30
CA ALA A 329 -12.04 1.67 16.87
C ALA A 329 -11.45 0.40 16.23
N ALA A 330 -12.18 -0.21 15.30
CA ALA A 330 -11.69 -1.35 14.56
C ALA A 330 -10.49 -0.95 13.68
N PRO A 331 -9.44 -1.79 13.54
CA PRO A 331 -8.33 -1.52 12.65
C PRO A 331 -8.79 -1.62 11.19
N GLU A 332 -8.47 -0.61 10.39
CA GLU A 332 -8.77 -0.62 8.94
C GLU A 332 -7.74 -1.44 8.14
N ILE A 333 -6.52 -1.56 8.66
CA ILE A 333 -5.44 -2.37 8.10
C ILE A 333 -5.26 -3.55 9.05
N THR A 334 -5.67 -4.75 8.62
CA THR A 334 -5.57 -5.94 9.46
C THR A 334 -4.43 -6.85 9.03
N PRO A 335 -3.83 -7.61 9.94
CA PRO A 335 -2.80 -8.58 9.59
C PRO A 335 -3.25 -9.63 8.56
N GLU A 336 -4.54 -10.00 8.56
CA GLU A 336 -5.12 -10.95 7.60
C GLU A 336 -5.10 -10.39 6.17
N GLN A 337 -5.36 -9.11 6.00
CA GLN A 337 -5.25 -8.44 4.69
C GLN A 337 -3.78 -8.40 4.22
N ILE A 338 -2.84 -8.17 5.14
CA ILE A 338 -1.41 -8.22 4.81
C ILE A 338 -0.98 -9.67 4.49
N ARG A 339 -1.56 -10.66 5.16
CA ARG A 339 -1.36 -12.07 4.81
C ARG A 339 -1.78 -12.39 3.38
N GLN A 340 -2.97 -11.90 2.96
CA GLN A 340 -3.43 -12.02 1.58
C GLN A 340 -2.46 -11.35 0.60
N GLN A 341 -2.00 -10.16 0.91
CA GLN A 341 -1.00 -9.44 0.12
C GLN A 341 0.28 -10.27 -0.01
N MET A 342 0.80 -10.81 1.08
CA MET A 342 2.02 -11.64 1.06
C MET A 342 1.83 -12.93 0.27
N ALA A 343 0.64 -13.54 0.32
CA ALA A 343 0.31 -14.72 -0.48
C ALA A 343 0.32 -14.42 -1.99
N VAL A 344 -0.23 -13.27 -2.41
CA VAL A 344 -0.14 -12.81 -3.80
C VAL A 344 1.31 -12.60 -4.20
N MET A 345 2.11 -11.94 -3.37
CA MET A 345 3.52 -11.65 -3.66
C MET A 345 4.38 -12.93 -3.67
N GLN A 346 4.08 -13.90 -2.82
CA GLN A 346 4.72 -15.22 -2.85
C GLN A 346 4.40 -15.96 -4.15
N GLU A 347 3.14 -15.96 -4.57
CA GLU A 347 2.72 -16.57 -5.83
C GLU A 347 3.40 -15.92 -7.04
N CYS A 348 3.58 -14.60 -7.01
CA CYS A 348 4.35 -13.87 -8.04
C CYS A 348 5.80 -14.40 -8.14
N ARG A 349 6.49 -14.61 -7.02
CA ARG A 349 7.84 -15.18 -7.00
C ARG A 349 7.87 -16.62 -7.50
N ARG A 350 6.89 -17.45 -7.08
CA ARG A 350 6.77 -18.84 -7.50
C ARG A 350 6.64 -18.99 -9.01
N GLN A 351 5.95 -18.06 -9.67
CA GLN A 351 5.79 -18.04 -11.14
C GLN A 351 7.05 -17.57 -11.90
N ASN A 352 8.05 -17.03 -11.19
CA ASN A 352 9.27 -16.48 -11.80
C ASN A 352 10.55 -17.12 -11.24
N PRO A 353 10.71 -18.47 -11.37
CA PRO A 353 11.84 -19.20 -10.79
C PRO A 353 13.20 -18.85 -11.44
N HIS A 354 13.18 -18.20 -12.61
CA HIS A 354 14.41 -17.72 -13.27
C HIS A 354 15.04 -16.53 -12.54
N ILE A 355 14.27 -15.83 -11.70
CA ILE A 355 14.76 -14.76 -10.83
C ILE A 355 14.86 -15.26 -9.38
N TYR A 356 13.82 -15.93 -8.90
CA TYR A 356 13.71 -16.46 -7.55
C TYR A 356 13.91 -17.98 -7.55
N THR A 357 15.15 -18.43 -7.39
CA THR A 357 15.50 -19.87 -7.41
C THR A 357 15.06 -20.63 -6.15
N THR A 358 14.72 -19.92 -5.07
CA THR A 358 14.18 -20.45 -3.81
C THR A 358 13.01 -19.60 -3.38
N ALA A 359 11.81 -19.99 -3.77
CA ALA A 359 10.56 -19.36 -3.34
C ALA A 359 10.08 -19.95 -2.02
#